data_c50139989e102f1beefb75fcf1b91c77
#
_entry.id   c50139989e102f1beefb75fcf1b91c77
#
_cell.length_a   1.000
_cell.length_b   1.000
_cell.length_c   1.000
_cell.angle_alpha   90.00
_cell.angle_beta   90.00
_cell.angle_gamma   90.00
#
_symmetry.space_group_name_H-M   'P 1'
#
loop_
_entity.id
_entity.type
_entity.pdbx_description
1 polymer ?
#
loop_
_entity_poly.entity_id
_entity_poly.type
_entity_poly.pdbx_seq_one_letter_code
_entity_poly.pdbx_strand_id
1 'polypeptide(L)'
;MKASVPSIDQLQELALPPAPSYLPQTWGWALLGVLLLLALLGYGAWRYYRWQRDRYRREALVHLAELEAAMGDDQTRLAALRELPELLKRVALSMPASPAVATLRGSDWQAFLSAHSRAPISADFAEQLARLAYAPDSSLRTVDAKALLQQCKTWVERHHVAV
;
A
#
# COMPACT_ATOMS: atom_id res chain seq x y z
N MET A 1 4.95 62.51 70.18
CA MET A 1 4.65 62.24 68.81
C MET A 1 3.50 61.23 68.80
N LYS A 2 2.29 61.65 68.44
CA LYS A 2 1.14 60.75 68.30
C LYS A 2 1.18 60.19 66.85
N ALA A 3 1.42 58.92 66.73
CA ALA A 3 1.29 58.22 65.39
C ALA A 3 -0.19 58.24 65.03
N SER A 4 -0.58 58.89 63.95
CA SER A 4 -1.93 58.87 63.40
C SER A 4 -2.16 57.50 62.73
N VAL A 5 -3.13 56.80 63.28
CA VAL A 5 -3.56 55.53 62.66
C VAL A 5 -4.22 55.88 61.33
N PRO A 6 -3.82 55.28 60.21
CA PRO A 6 -4.45 55.52 58.92
C PRO A 6 -5.96 55.19 58.99
N SER A 7 -6.84 56.05 58.49
CA SER A 7 -8.26 55.80 58.44
C SER A 7 -8.59 54.85 57.30
N ILE A 8 -9.69 54.09 57.48
CA ILE A 8 -10.17 53.12 56.49
C ILE A 8 -10.43 53.75 55.09
N ASP A 9 -10.74 55.07 55.08
CA ASP A 9 -10.97 55.86 53.87
C ASP A 9 -9.72 56.03 52.97
N GLN A 10 -8.51 55.70 53.52
CA GLN A 10 -7.23 55.74 52.76
C GLN A 10 -6.89 54.45 52.12
N LEU A 11 -7.71 53.38 52.26
CA LEU A 11 -7.57 52.10 51.56
C LEU A 11 -8.10 52.26 50.13
N GLN A 12 -7.18 52.39 49.18
CA GLN A 12 -7.53 52.25 47.76
C GLN A 12 -7.65 50.80 47.45
N GLU A 13 -8.81 50.44 46.94
CA GLU A 13 -9.01 49.07 46.36
C GLU A 13 -7.97 48.88 45.27
N LEU A 14 -7.11 47.86 45.44
CA LEU A 14 -6.25 47.42 44.34
C LEU A 14 -7.12 46.88 43.21
N ALA A 15 -7.04 47.52 42.05
CA ALA A 15 -7.71 47.00 40.87
C ALA A 15 -7.22 45.54 40.60
N LEU A 16 -8.18 44.62 40.57
CA LEU A 16 -7.88 43.22 40.22
C LEU A 16 -7.17 43.19 38.88
N PRO A 17 -6.04 42.47 38.76
CA PRO A 17 -5.39 42.33 37.47
C PRO A 17 -6.37 41.69 36.43
N PRO A 18 -6.33 42.13 35.17
CA PRO A 18 -7.20 41.59 34.16
C PRO A 18 -7.00 40.06 34.05
N ALA A 19 -8.10 39.34 33.92
CA ALA A 19 -8.07 37.89 33.81
C ALA A 19 -7.11 37.46 32.69
N PRO A 20 -6.22 36.48 32.91
CA PRO A 20 -5.28 36.04 31.89
C PRO A 20 -6.05 35.54 30.68
N SER A 21 -5.72 36.07 29.50
CA SER A 21 -6.28 35.61 28.24
C SER A 21 -5.67 34.27 27.87
N TYR A 22 -6.49 33.23 27.79
CA TYR A 22 -6.08 31.92 27.31
C TYR A 22 -6.03 31.81 25.75
N LEU A 23 -6.35 32.88 25.05
CA LEU A 23 -6.27 32.94 23.59
C LEU A 23 -4.78 33.01 23.18
N PRO A 24 -4.39 32.28 22.15
CA PRO A 24 -3.01 32.26 21.65
C PRO A 24 -2.68 33.61 20.98
N GLN A 25 -2.08 34.52 21.74
CA GLN A 25 -1.74 35.88 21.28
C GLN A 25 -0.32 36.03 20.75
N THR A 26 0.50 34.97 20.83
CA THR A 26 1.88 34.99 20.37
C THR A 26 2.03 34.39 19.00
N TRP A 27 2.88 34.99 18.16
CA TRP A 27 3.22 34.49 16.83
C TRP A 27 3.68 33.03 16.83
N GLY A 28 4.26 32.55 17.94
CA GLY A 28 4.65 31.15 18.11
C GLY A 28 3.51 30.15 17.95
N TRP A 29 2.29 30.50 18.35
CA TRP A 29 1.12 29.64 18.15
C TRP A 29 0.72 29.52 16.67
N ALA A 30 0.86 30.59 15.91
CA ALA A 30 0.63 30.59 14.48
C ALA A 30 1.65 29.68 13.78
N LEU A 31 2.93 29.77 14.15
CA LEU A 31 3.99 28.90 13.65
C LEU A 31 3.71 27.44 13.98
N LEU A 32 3.33 27.14 15.21
CA LEU A 32 2.99 25.78 15.66
C LEU A 32 1.79 25.23 14.89
N GLY A 33 0.78 26.05 14.65
CA GLY A 33 -0.38 25.68 13.84
C GLY A 33 0.00 25.36 12.38
N VAL A 34 0.86 26.17 11.77
CA VAL A 34 1.37 25.92 10.41
C VAL A 34 2.19 24.63 10.35
N LEU A 35 3.08 24.40 11.32
CA LEU A 35 3.88 23.17 11.39
C LEU A 35 3.00 21.93 11.56
N LEU A 36 1.98 22.00 12.41
CA LEU A 36 1.02 20.92 12.60
C LEU A 36 0.24 20.63 11.32
N LEU A 37 -0.22 21.69 10.63
CA LEU A 37 -0.92 21.57 9.36
C LEU A 37 -0.03 20.91 8.30
N LEU A 38 1.22 21.34 8.17
CA LEU A 38 2.18 20.74 7.23
C LEU A 38 2.46 19.27 7.56
N ALA A 39 2.60 18.94 8.84
CA ALA A 39 2.78 17.56 9.28
C ALA A 39 1.55 16.69 8.95
N LEU A 40 0.34 17.19 9.16
CA LEU A 40 -0.91 16.51 8.81
C LEU A 40 -1.05 16.31 7.31
N LEU A 41 -0.74 17.33 6.51
CA LEU A 41 -0.76 17.25 5.05
C LEU A 41 0.28 16.26 4.55
N GLY A 42 1.50 16.29 5.07
CA GLY A 42 2.57 15.35 4.74
C GLY A 42 2.20 13.91 5.10
N TYR A 43 1.65 13.70 6.30
CA TYR A 43 1.16 12.39 6.73
C TYR A 43 -0.01 11.90 5.86
N GLY A 44 -0.97 12.77 5.56
CA GLY A 44 -2.10 12.46 4.67
C GLY A 44 -1.65 12.09 3.27
N ALA A 45 -0.74 12.86 2.68
CA ALA A 45 -0.15 12.58 1.38
C ALA A 45 0.61 11.24 1.39
N TRP A 46 1.47 11.01 2.39
CA TRP A 46 2.20 9.75 2.53
C TRP A 46 1.26 8.55 2.65
N ARG A 47 0.21 8.66 3.48
CA ARG A 47 -0.80 7.60 3.65
C ARG A 47 -1.60 7.37 2.37
N TYR A 48 -1.96 8.45 1.66
CA TYR A 48 -2.65 8.36 0.37
C TYR A 48 -1.78 7.65 -0.68
N TYR A 49 -0.50 8.03 -0.83
CA TYR A 49 0.45 7.37 -1.73
C TYR A 49 0.63 5.89 -1.38
N ARG A 50 0.74 5.58 -0.10
CA ARG A 50 0.84 4.18 0.35
C ARG A 50 -0.42 3.38 0.03
N TRP A 51 -1.60 3.96 0.27
CA TRP A 51 -2.88 3.33 -0.06
C TRP A 51 -3.03 3.11 -1.56
N GLN A 52 -2.63 4.06 -2.39
CA GLN A 52 -2.65 3.96 -3.85
C GLN A 52 -1.66 2.90 -4.37
N ARG A 53 -0.47 2.78 -3.77
CA ARG A 53 0.50 1.73 -4.09
C ARG A 53 -0.04 0.32 -3.82
N ASP A 54 -0.89 0.15 -2.82
CA ASP A 54 -1.46 -1.16 -2.47
C ASP A 54 -2.76 -1.45 -3.24
N ARG A 55 -3.26 -0.49 -4.02
CA ARG A 55 -4.51 -0.64 -4.77
C ARG A 55 -4.39 -1.72 -5.86
N TYR A 56 -3.32 -1.70 -6.65
CA TYR A 56 -3.09 -2.69 -7.70
C TYR A 56 -3.02 -4.13 -7.16
N ARG A 57 -2.45 -4.30 -5.95
CA ARG A 57 -2.40 -5.60 -5.28
C ARG A 57 -3.77 -6.11 -4.90
N ARG A 58 -4.62 -5.23 -4.36
CA ARG A 58 -6.01 -5.60 -4.02
C ARG A 58 -6.83 -5.95 -5.26
N GLU A 59 -6.71 -5.15 -6.30
CA GLU A 59 -7.37 -5.42 -7.58
C GLU A 59 -6.91 -6.74 -8.18
N ALA A 60 -5.61 -7.04 -8.14
CA ALA A 60 -5.08 -8.31 -8.60
C ALA A 60 -5.58 -9.52 -7.77
N LEU A 61 -5.71 -9.39 -6.46
CA LEU A 61 -6.24 -10.46 -5.61
C LEU A 61 -7.73 -10.69 -5.84
N VAL A 62 -8.52 -9.64 -6.07
CA VAL A 62 -9.93 -9.78 -6.46
C VAL A 62 -10.03 -10.52 -7.79
N HIS A 63 -9.22 -10.12 -8.78
CA HIS A 63 -9.23 -10.78 -10.08
C HIS A 63 -8.74 -12.24 -10.01
N LEU A 64 -7.75 -12.56 -9.17
CA LEU A 64 -7.36 -13.94 -8.90
C LEU A 64 -8.50 -14.76 -8.27
N ALA A 65 -9.31 -14.17 -7.41
CA ALA A 65 -10.47 -14.86 -6.83
C ALA A 65 -11.57 -15.12 -7.88
N GLU A 66 -11.77 -14.18 -8.82
CA GLU A 66 -12.67 -14.35 -9.96
C GLU A 66 -12.20 -15.50 -10.88
N LEU A 67 -10.90 -15.53 -11.18
CA LEU A 67 -10.31 -16.63 -11.97
C LEU A 67 -10.40 -17.97 -11.25
N GLU A 68 -10.22 -17.99 -9.93
CA GLU A 68 -10.41 -19.19 -9.11
C GLU A 68 -11.84 -19.74 -9.24
N ALA A 69 -12.83 -18.86 -9.17
CA ALA A 69 -14.23 -19.23 -9.35
C ALA A 69 -14.50 -19.75 -10.79
N ALA A 70 -13.94 -19.08 -11.81
CA ALA A 70 -14.08 -19.46 -13.20
C ALA A 70 -13.40 -20.82 -13.53
N MET A 71 -12.36 -21.21 -12.79
CA MET A 71 -11.72 -22.52 -12.92
C MET A 71 -12.58 -23.69 -12.43
N GLY A 72 -13.63 -23.41 -11.68
CA GLY A 72 -14.60 -24.42 -11.22
C GLY A 72 -15.51 -24.95 -12.32
N ASP A 73 -15.63 -24.23 -13.45
CA ASP A 73 -16.42 -24.63 -14.60
C ASP A 73 -15.52 -25.04 -15.77
N ASP A 74 -15.73 -26.23 -16.31
CA ASP A 74 -14.93 -26.80 -17.42
C ASP A 74 -14.93 -25.91 -18.67
N GLN A 75 -16.00 -25.15 -18.92
CA GLN A 75 -16.09 -24.26 -20.09
C GLN A 75 -15.23 -23.01 -19.97
N THR A 76 -15.09 -22.46 -18.75
CA THR A 76 -14.35 -21.22 -18.48
C THR A 76 -12.93 -21.48 -17.99
N ARG A 77 -12.64 -22.71 -17.55
CA ARG A 77 -11.35 -23.09 -16.95
C ARG A 77 -10.15 -22.75 -17.82
N LEU A 78 -10.20 -23.09 -19.10
CA LEU A 78 -9.07 -22.86 -20.02
C LEU A 78 -8.81 -21.37 -20.23
N ALA A 79 -9.88 -20.58 -20.37
CA ALA A 79 -9.76 -19.13 -20.49
C ALA A 79 -9.15 -18.53 -19.24
N ALA A 80 -9.63 -18.91 -18.05
CA ALA A 80 -9.10 -18.45 -16.77
C ALA A 80 -7.63 -18.82 -16.58
N LEU A 81 -7.21 -20.02 -16.96
CA LEU A 81 -5.80 -20.43 -16.90
C LEU A 81 -4.91 -19.58 -17.81
N ARG A 82 -5.36 -19.22 -19.01
CA ARG A 82 -4.61 -18.38 -19.95
C ARG A 82 -4.47 -16.95 -19.49
N GLU A 83 -5.34 -16.48 -18.61
CA GLU A 83 -5.32 -15.13 -18.08
C GLU A 83 -4.28 -14.95 -16.93
N LEU A 84 -3.91 -16.03 -16.22
CA LEU A 84 -2.96 -15.99 -15.11
C LEU A 84 -1.59 -15.37 -15.47
N PRO A 85 -0.92 -15.77 -16.58
CA PRO A 85 0.37 -15.18 -16.95
C PRO A 85 0.26 -13.69 -17.25
N GLU A 86 -0.82 -13.28 -17.90
CA GLU A 86 -1.07 -11.88 -18.24
C GLU A 86 -1.30 -11.04 -16.97
N LEU A 87 -2.14 -11.54 -16.06
CA LEU A 87 -2.40 -10.89 -14.79
C LEU A 87 -1.11 -10.68 -13.99
N LEU A 88 -0.28 -11.73 -13.87
CA LEU A 88 0.98 -11.64 -13.13
C LEU A 88 1.94 -10.64 -13.76
N LYS A 89 2.01 -10.61 -15.10
CA LYS A 89 2.81 -9.64 -15.85
C LYS A 89 2.31 -8.20 -15.62
N ARG A 90 0.99 -8.01 -15.63
CA ARG A 90 0.35 -6.71 -15.36
C ARG A 90 0.64 -6.22 -13.95
N VAL A 91 0.58 -7.11 -12.95
CA VAL A 91 0.96 -6.80 -11.56
C VAL A 91 2.42 -6.38 -11.49
N ALA A 92 3.32 -7.12 -12.12
CA ALA A 92 4.75 -6.79 -12.12
C ALA A 92 5.04 -5.44 -12.80
N LEU A 93 4.34 -5.12 -13.90
CA LEU A 93 4.45 -3.82 -14.58
C LEU A 93 3.90 -2.65 -13.74
N SER A 94 2.94 -2.92 -12.85
CA SER A 94 2.35 -1.92 -11.95
C SER A 94 3.22 -1.64 -10.71
N MET A 95 4.30 -2.39 -10.52
CA MET A 95 5.21 -2.17 -9.40
C MET A 95 5.98 -0.85 -9.60
N PRO A 96 6.06 0.02 -8.57
CA PRO A 96 6.89 1.22 -8.63
C PRO A 96 8.36 0.83 -8.78
N ALA A 97 9.09 1.60 -9.57
CA ALA A 97 10.50 1.35 -9.92
C ALA A 97 10.73 -0.02 -10.61
N SER A 98 9.71 -0.52 -11.31
CA SER A 98 9.81 -1.76 -12.07
C SER A 98 10.90 -1.63 -13.14
N PRO A 99 11.90 -2.54 -13.18
CA PRO A 99 12.79 -2.64 -14.31
C PRO A 99 11.96 -2.95 -15.58
N ALA A 100 12.59 -3.02 -16.73
CA ALA A 100 11.92 -3.30 -18.02
C ALA A 100 11.27 -4.71 -18.04
N VAL A 101 10.29 -4.95 -17.15
CA VAL A 101 9.59 -6.22 -16.96
C VAL A 101 8.95 -6.70 -18.26
N ALA A 102 8.52 -5.76 -19.12
CA ALA A 102 7.88 -6.08 -20.40
C ALA A 102 8.72 -7.04 -21.26
N THR A 103 10.03 -6.90 -21.24
CA THR A 103 10.96 -7.68 -22.07
C THR A 103 11.44 -8.97 -21.43
N LEU A 104 11.25 -9.16 -20.12
CA LEU A 104 11.72 -10.33 -19.40
C LEU A 104 10.98 -11.59 -19.83
N ARG A 105 11.74 -12.66 -20.10
CA ARG A 105 11.22 -13.99 -20.53
C ARG A 105 12.07 -15.11 -19.92
N GLY A 106 11.52 -16.29 -19.88
CA GLY A 106 12.23 -17.51 -19.45
C GLY A 106 12.95 -17.35 -18.12
N SER A 107 14.26 -17.59 -18.10
CA SER A 107 15.12 -17.51 -16.91
C SER A 107 15.14 -16.14 -16.26
N ASP A 108 15.13 -15.07 -17.07
CA ASP A 108 15.16 -13.70 -16.54
C ASP A 108 13.85 -13.36 -15.85
N TRP A 109 12.73 -13.84 -16.39
CA TRP A 109 11.43 -13.71 -15.75
C TRP A 109 11.36 -14.52 -14.45
N GLN A 110 11.90 -15.75 -14.44
CA GLN A 110 12.01 -16.57 -13.22
C GLN A 110 12.88 -15.87 -12.15
N ALA A 111 14.03 -15.34 -12.55
CA ALA A 111 14.91 -14.62 -11.63
C ALA A 111 14.23 -13.38 -11.04
N PHE A 112 13.49 -12.63 -11.86
CA PHE A 112 12.71 -11.49 -11.41
C PHE A 112 11.64 -11.89 -10.39
N LEU A 113 10.84 -12.92 -10.68
CA LEU A 113 9.80 -13.40 -9.78
C LEU A 113 10.38 -13.85 -8.44
N SER A 114 11.51 -14.56 -8.48
CA SER A 114 12.21 -15.04 -7.28
C SER A 114 12.82 -13.90 -6.46
N ALA A 115 13.45 -12.93 -7.13
CA ALA A 115 14.08 -11.78 -6.45
C ALA A 115 13.05 -10.87 -5.75
N HIS A 116 11.81 -10.81 -6.28
CA HIS A 116 10.77 -9.96 -5.73
C HIS A 116 9.76 -10.70 -4.84
N SER A 117 10.00 -11.95 -4.50
CA SER A 117 9.16 -12.73 -3.60
C SER A 117 9.80 -12.95 -2.24
N ARG A 118 9.04 -12.78 -1.18
CA ARG A 118 9.43 -13.18 0.18
C ARG A 118 9.12 -14.65 0.50
N ALA A 119 8.35 -15.30 -0.37
CA ALA A 119 8.03 -16.71 -0.26
C ALA A 119 8.86 -17.53 -1.26
N PRO A 120 9.20 -18.77 -0.95
CA PRO A 120 9.85 -19.65 -1.92
C PRO A 120 8.92 -19.86 -3.12
N ILE A 121 9.47 -19.74 -4.32
CA ILE A 121 8.79 -19.98 -5.59
C ILE A 121 9.41 -21.22 -6.23
N SER A 122 8.60 -22.05 -6.90
CA SER A 122 9.13 -23.19 -7.64
C SER A 122 10.07 -22.72 -8.75
N ALA A 123 11.11 -23.50 -9.00
CA ALA A 123 12.14 -23.17 -10.00
C ALA A 123 11.60 -23.13 -11.43
N ASP A 124 10.49 -23.80 -11.67
CA ASP A 124 9.79 -23.92 -12.96
C ASP A 124 8.56 -23.02 -13.10
N PHE A 125 8.34 -22.10 -12.14
CA PHE A 125 7.14 -21.27 -12.11
C PHE A 125 6.97 -20.42 -13.38
N ALA A 126 8.03 -19.76 -13.85
CA ALA A 126 7.97 -18.99 -15.09
C ALA A 126 7.71 -19.87 -16.31
N GLU A 127 8.25 -21.10 -16.33
CA GLU A 127 7.99 -22.07 -17.41
C GLU A 127 6.54 -22.53 -17.39
N GLN A 128 5.98 -22.82 -16.23
CA GLN A 128 4.56 -23.18 -16.08
C GLN A 128 3.65 -22.04 -16.58
N LEU A 129 3.95 -20.80 -16.23
CA LEU A 129 3.24 -19.63 -16.75
C LEU A 129 3.36 -19.50 -18.27
N ALA A 130 4.55 -19.74 -18.83
CA ALA A 130 4.75 -19.72 -20.28
C ALA A 130 3.97 -20.84 -20.98
N ARG A 131 3.88 -22.02 -20.39
CA ARG A 131 3.02 -23.10 -20.89
C ARG A 131 1.55 -22.69 -20.93
N LEU A 132 1.04 -22.01 -19.89
CA LEU A 132 -0.33 -21.50 -19.90
C LEU A 132 -0.58 -20.51 -21.04
N ALA A 133 0.40 -19.67 -21.36
CA ALA A 133 0.26 -18.67 -22.42
C ALA A 133 0.31 -19.24 -23.83
N TYR A 134 1.16 -20.26 -24.07
CA TYR A 134 1.53 -20.67 -25.43
C TYR A 134 1.23 -22.13 -25.76
N ALA A 135 0.97 -23.01 -24.80
CA ALA A 135 0.74 -24.42 -25.06
C ALA A 135 -0.67 -24.68 -25.61
N PRO A 136 -0.86 -25.77 -26.38
CA PRO A 136 -2.18 -26.16 -26.86
C PRO A 136 -3.10 -26.57 -25.71
N ASP A 137 -4.41 -26.41 -25.90
CA ASP A 137 -5.44 -26.67 -24.90
C ASP A 137 -5.42 -28.09 -24.33
N SER A 138 -5.03 -29.06 -25.18
CA SER A 138 -4.93 -30.46 -24.76
C SER A 138 -3.91 -30.68 -23.64
N SER A 139 -2.81 -29.93 -23.64
CA SER A 139 -1.77 -30.01 -22.61
C SER A 139 -2.12 -29.24 -21.31
N LEU A 140 -3.06 -28.29 -21.38
CA LEU A 140 -3.49 -27.52 -20.22
C LEU A 140 -4.46 -28.30 -19.32
N ARG A 141 -5.09 -29.35 -19.85
CA ARG A 141 -6.01 -30.20 -19.08
C ARG A 141 -5.31 -30.97 -17.95
N THR A 142 -4.02 -31.25 -18.11
CA THR A 142 -3.21 -32.00 -17.13
C THR A 142 -2.48 -31.08 -16.11
N VAL A 143 -2.57 -29.77 -16.29
CA VAL A 143 -1.92 -28.81 -15.39
C VAL A 143 -2.67 -28.75 -14.06
N ASP A 144 -1.93 -28.79 -12.95
CA ASP A 144 -2.48 -28.51 -11.63
C ASP A 144 -2.78 -27.01 -11.49
N ALA A 145 -3.96 -26.64 -11.99
CA ALA A 145 -4.45 -25.27 -11.97
C ALA A 145 -4.49 -24.68 -10.56
N LYS A 146 -4.84 -25.50 -9.57
CA LYS A 146 -5.01 -25.07 -8.18
C LYS A 146 -3.67 -24.73 -7.53
N ALA A 147 -2.66 -25.57 -7.71
CA ALA A 147 -1.32 -25.33 -7.20
C ALA A 147 -0.71 -24.07 -7.83
N LEU A 148 -0.88 -23.90 -9.14
CA LEU A 148 -0.34 -22.74 -9.85
C LEU A 148 -1.04 -21.44 -9.47
N LEU A 149 -2.37 -21.45 -9.34
CA LEU A 149 -3.14 -20.31 -8.84
C LEU A 149 -2.68 -19.91 -7.42
N GLN A 150 -2.46 -20.89 -6.55
CA GLN A 150 -1.99 -20.66 -5.19
C GLN A 150 -0.58 -20.02 -5.18
N GLN A 151 0.30 -20.42 -6.09
CA GLN A 151 1.61 -19.78 -6.25
C GLN A 151 1.48 -18.33 -6.73
N CYS A 152 0.62 -18.08 -7.74
CA CYS A 152 0.32 -16.72 -8.20
C CYS A 152 -0.21 -15.85 -7.06
N LYS A 153 -1.17 -16.34 -6.27
CA LYS A 153 -1.75 -15.66 -5.13
C LYS A 153 -0.69 -15.35 -4.06
N THR A 154 0.11 -16.35 -3.70
CA THR A 154 1.20 -16.18 -2.74
C THR A 154 2.22 -15.14 -3.21
N TRP A 155 2.54 -15.14 -4.51
CA TRP A 155 3.45 -14.14 -5.06
C TRP A 155 2.84 -12.74 -5.01
N VAL A 156 1.59 -12.55 -5.41
CA VAL A 156 0.90 -11.26 -5.34
C VAL A 156 0.77 -10.75 -3.91
N GLU A 157 0.52 -11.63 -2.94
CA GLU A 157 0.42 -11.26 -1.52
C GLU A 157 1.78 -10.88 -0.91
N ARG A 158 2.85 -11.57 -1.29
CA ARG A 158 4.15 -11.50 -0.61
C ARG A 158 5.25 -10.85 -1.44
N HIS A 159 4.95 -10.36 -2.66
CA HIS A 159 5.96 -9.65 -3.42
C HIS A 159 6.33 -8.33 -2.72
N HIS A 160 7.60 -7.95 -2.83
CA HIS A 160 8.11 -6.69 -2.33
C HIS A 160 8.70 -5.87 -3.47
N VAL A 161 8.55 -4.58 -3.34
CA VAL A 161 9.28 -3.64 -4.20
C VAL A 161 10.66 -3.47 -3.57
N ALA A 162 11.71 -3.86 -4.28
CA ALA A 162 13.07 -3.53 -3.89
C ALA A 162 13.18 -2.00 -3.82
N VAL A 163 13.53 -1.48 -2.64
CA VAL A 163 13.76 -0.06 -2.40
C VAL A 163 15.20 0.25 -2.76
#